data_92d51342c43861cb5cea665801eeddbe
#
_entry.id   92d51342c43861cb5cea665801eeddbe
#
_cell.length_a   1.000
_cell.length_b   1.000
_cell.length_c   1.000
_cell.angle_alpha   90.00
_cell.angle_beta   90.00
_cell.angle_gamma   90.00
#
_symmetry.space_group_name_H-M   'P 1'
#
loop_
_entity.id
_entity.type
_entity.pdbx_description
1 polymer ?
#
loop_
_entity_poly.entity_id
_entity_poly.type
_entity_poly.pdbx_seq_one_letter_code
_entity_poly.pdbx_strand_id
1 'polypeptide(L)'
;TFWFNALPTRQDLKVYGYSKSWQLFLDYQKTGKTFPTNYVLNLSSGSKYPEAMKKLLAKLPIPTGEFIALPAASKMPEKRKQPTMWAAWAKALKDTAKRSGITKAFVCPGKCGDCLPAGAHACGSEKFRGNNPIPVLIGIH
;
A
#
# COMPACT_ATOMS: atom_id res chain seq x y z
N THR A 1 -15.03 -12.35 -8.93
CA THR A 1 -13.81 -13.10 -9.21
C THR A 1 -13.56 -14.18 -8.17
N PHE A 2 -12.75 -15.17 -8.53
CA PHE A 2 -12.50 -16.33 -7.67
C PHE A 2 -12.04 -15.95 -6.25
N TRP A 3 -11.04 -15.07 -6.13
CA TRP A 3 -10.49 -14.67 -4.84
C TRP A 3 -11.52 -13.94 -3.97
N PHE A 4 -12.31 -13.05 -4.52
CA PHE A 4 -13.33 -12.32 -3.77
C PHE A 4 -14.48 -13.21 -3.33
N ASN A 5 -14.71 -14.33 -4.02
CA ASN A 5 -15.69 -15.33 -3.61
C ASN A 5 -15.14 -16.26 -2.51
N ALA A 6 -13.84 -16.56 -2.54
CA ALA A 6 -13.19 -17.45 -1.58
C ALA A 6 -12.85 -16.76 -0.24
N LEU A 7 -12.47 -15.48 -0.23
CA LEU A 7 -12.03 -14.77 0.97
C LEU A 7 -13.07 -14.71 2.11
N PRO A 8 -14.38 -14.57 1.86
CA PRO A 8 -15.37 -14.61 2.93
C PRO A 8 -15.41 -15.93 3.72
N THR A 9 -14.97 -17.04 3.13
CA THR A 9 -14.91 -18.35 3.79
C THR A 9 -13.68 -18.50 4.70
N ARG A 10 -12.71 -17.59 4.62
CA ARG A 10 -11.45 -17.62 5.33
C ARG A 10 -11.22 -16.31 6.10
N GLN A 11 -12.09 -16.04 7.07
CA GLN A 11 -12.01 -14.84 7.91
C GLN A 11 -10.77 -14.80 8.84
N ASP A 12 -10.09 -15.94 8.99
CA ASP A 12 -8.79 -16.06 9.64
C ASP A 12 -7.65 -15.39 8.85
N LEU A 13 -7.87 -15.17 7.54
CA LEU A 13 -6.89 -14.53 6.66
C LEU A 13 -7.21 -13.04 6.49
N LYS A 14 -6.17 -12.22 6.56
CA LYS A 14 -6.20 -10.84 6.12
C LYS A 14 -5.36 -10.72 4.86
N VAL A 15 -5.99 -10.36 3.77
CA VAL A 15 -5.36 -10.32 2.44
C VAL A 15 -5.23 -8.88 1.98
N TYR A 16 -4.11 -8.56 1.38
CA TYR A 16 -3.89 -7.27 0.73
C TYR A 16 -3.31 -7.46 -0.66
N GLY A 17 -3.73 -6.61 -1.56
CA GLY A 17 -3.25 -6.61 -2.94
C GLY A 17 -2.78 -5.23 -3.38
N TYR A 18 -1.99 -5.20 -4.43
CA TYR A 18 -1.55 -3.98 -5.11
C TYR A 18 -2.16 -3.96 -6.51
N SER A 19 -2.66 -2.82 -6.93
CA SER A 19 -3.24 -2.73 -8.26
C SER A 19 -2.95 -1.41 -8.94
N LYS A 20 -2.65 -1.51 -10.24
CA LYS A 20 -2.71 -0.41 -11.23
C LYS A 20 -3.98 -0.49 -12.08
N SER A 21 -4.69 -1.61 -12.03
CA SER A 21 -5.94 -1.85 -12.78
C SER A 21 -7.16 -1.38 -11.99
N TRP A 22 -7.22 -0.10 -11.69
CA TRP A 22 -8.22 0.48 -10.80
C TRP A 22 -9.66 0.33 -11.31
N GLN A 23 -9.84 0.35 -12.62
CA GLN A 23 -11.16 0.21 -13.24
C GLN A 23 -11.88 -1.08 -12.84
N LEU A 24 -11.13 -2.19 -12.70
CA LEU A 24 -11.71 -3.49 -12.34
C LEU A 24 -12.45 -3.47 -11.01
N PHE A 25 -11.97 -2.71 -10.04
CA PHE A 25 -12.61 -2.59 -8.72
C PHE A 25 -13.89 -1.77 -8.79
N LEU A 26 -13.91 -0.70 -9.58
CA LEU A 26 -15.11 0.10 -9.83
C LEU A 26 -16.16 -0.69 -10.59
N ASP A 27 -15.74 -1.47 -11.58
CA ASP A 27 -16.64 -2.33 -12.34
C ASP A 27 -17.21 -3.46 -11.46
N TYR A 28 -16.39 -4.04 -10.60
CA TYR A 28 -16.87 -5.01 -9.62
C TYR A 28 -17.93 -4.41 -8.68
N GLN A 29 -17.72 -3.18 -8.21
CA GLN A 29 -18.71 -2.48 -7.39
C GLN A 29 -20.06 -2.30 -8.13
N LYS A 30 -20.01 -1.96 -9.42
CA LYS A 30 -21.21 -1.79 -10.26
C LYS A 30 -22.03 -3.07 -10.39
N THR A 31 -21.42 -4.24 -10.22
CA THR A 31 -22.15 -5.51 -10.27
C THR A 31 -23.07 -5.74 -9.07
N GLY A 32 -23.01 -4.90 -8.04
CA GLY A 32 -23.76 -5.08 -6.79
C GLY A 32 -23.25 -6.20 -5.88
N LYS A 33 -22.14 -6.85 -6.25
CA LYS A 33 -21.52 -7.88 -5.43
C LYS A 33 -20.80 -7.28 -4.23
N THR A 34 -20.84 -7.99 -3.12
CA THR A 34 -20.19 -7.57 -1.87
C THR A 34 -18.67 -7.78 -1.94
N PHE A 35 -17.91 -6.78 -1.54
CA PHE A 35 -16.47 -6.93 -1.32
C PHE A 35 -16.19 -7.76 -0.07
N PRO A 36 -15.12 -8.59 -0.06
CA PRO A 36 -14.72 -9.29 1.14
C PRO A 36 -14.21 -8.31 2.20
N THR A 37 -14.64 -8.48 3.45
CA THR A 37 -14.28 -7.60 4.58
C THR A 37 -12.83 -7.75 5.02
N ASN A 38 -12.19 -8.85 4.67
CA ASN A 38 -10.81 -9.18 5.01
C ASN A 38 -9.81 -8.86 3.87
N TYR A 39 -10.18 -7.97 2.95
CA TYR A 39 -9.31 -7.52 1.85
C TYR A 39 -8.95 -6.05 1.96
N VAL A 40 -7.69 -5.72 1.72
CA VAL A 40 -7.15 -4.35 1.66
C VAL A 40 -6.61 -4.08 0.26
N LEU A 41 -7.07 -3.02 -0.37
CA LEU A 41 -6.58 -2.59 -1.69
C LEU A 41 -5.52 -1.52 -1.56
N ASN A 42 -4.32 -1.78 -2.07
CA ASN A 42 -3.27 -0.77 -2.20
C ASN A 42 -3.21 -0.26 -3.64
N LEU A 43 -3.44 1.03 -3.80
CA LEU A 43 -3.37 1.70 -5.08
C LEU A 43 -1.90 2.00 -5.41
N SER A 44 -1.38 1.39 -6.48
CA SER A 44 0.01 1.61 -6.90
C SER A 44 0.13 2.93 -7.67
N SER A 45 1.13 3.74 -7.32
CA SER A 45 1.50 4.92 -8.10
C SER A 45 1.97 4.53 -9.50
N GLY A 46 1.94 5.46 -10.43
CA GLY A 46 2.26 5.20 -11.82
C GLY A 46 1.17 4.46 -12.60
N SER A 47 -0.06 4.43 -12.05
CA SER A 47 -1.24 4.08 -12.84
C SER A 47 -1.48 5.12 -13.92
N LYS A 48 -1.94 4.67 -15.08
CA LYS A 48 -2.37 5.55 -16.18
C LYS A 48 -3.74 6.20 -15.98
N TYR A 49 -4.44 5.86 -14.89
CA TYR A 49 -5.76 6.43 -14.59
C TYR A 49 -5.63 7.80 -13.90
N PRO A 50 -6.61 8.70 -14.08
CA PRO A 50 -6.59 10.03 -13.49
C PRO A 50 -6.79 9.99 -11.96
N GLU A 51 -6.29 11.02 -11.26
CA GLU A 51 -6.42 11.16 -9.80
C GLU A 51 -7.88 11.15 -9.31
N ALA A 52 -8.83 11.62 -10.12
CA ALA A 52 -10.25 11.57 -9.80
C ALA A 52 -10.74 10.13 -9.54
N MET A 53 -10.21 9.15 -10.26
CA MET A 53 -10.53 7.74 -10.06
C MET A 53 -10.04 7.23 -8.70
N LYS A 54 -8.89 7.70 -8.22
CA LYS A 54 -8.38 7.35 -6.87
C LYS A 54 -9.35 7.81 -5.77
N LYS A 55 -9.96 8.97 -5.93
CA LYS A 55 -10.99 9.46 -5.01
C LYS A 55 -12.26 8.59 -5.01
N LEU A 56 -12.64 8.06 -6.17
CA LEU A 56 -13.76 7.10 -6.25
C LEU A 56 -13.42 5.78 -5.56
N LEU A 57 -12.20 5.27 -5.77
CA LEU A 57 -11.73 4.04 -5.13
C LEU A 57 -11.64 4.16 -3.60
N ALA A 58 -11.31 5.33 -3.07
CA ALA A 58 -11.30 5.58 -1.64
C ALA A 58 -12.71 5.47 -0.99
N LYS A 59 -13.76 5.52 -1.79
CA LYS A 59 -15.15 5.35 -1.33
C LYS A 59 -15.64 3.89 -1.38
N LEU A 60 -14.83 2.96 -1.86
CA LEU A 60 -15.17 1.54 -1.86
C LEU A 60 -15.36 1.02 -0.42
N PRO A 61 -16.24 0.03 -0.19
CA PRO A 61 -16.48 -0.55 1.14
C PRO A 61 -15.37 -1.52 1.58
N ILE A 62 -14.13 -1.22 1.22
CA ILE A 62 -12.92 -1.93 1.65
C ILE A 62 -11.84 -0.91 2.01
N PRO A 63 -10.96 -1.22 2.97
CA PRO A 63 -9.83 -0.35 3.28
C PRO A 63 -8.93 -0.17 2.05
N THR A 64 -8.58 1.08 1.76
CA THR A 64 -7.66 1.42 0.69
C THR A 64 -6.41 2.09 1.24
N GLY A 65 -5.32 1.95 0.54
CA GLY A 65 -4.07 2.63 0.83
C GLY A 65 -3.32 2.95 -0.45
N GLU A 66 -2.24 3.70 -0.34
CA GLU A 66 -1.44 4.11 -1.47
C GLU A 66 -0.02 3.57 -1.35
N PHE A 67 0.51 3.13 -2.49
CA PHE A 67 1.87 2.65 -2.64
C PHE A 67 2.58 3.53 -3.65
N ILE A 68 3.58 4.30 -3.18
CA ILE A 68 4.20 5.36 -3.98
C ILE A 68 5.66 5.00 -4.23
N ALA A 69 6.03 4.93 -5.51
CA ALA A 69 7.41 4.78 -5.94
C ALA A 69 8.07 6.15 -6.09
N LEU A 70 9.23 6.32 -5.47
CA LEU A 70 10.02 7.55 -5.53
C LEU A 70 11.47 7.25 -5.94
N PRO A 71 12.12 8.16 -6.67
CA PRO A 71 13.54 8.00 -6.98
C PRO A 71 14.38 8.04 -5.69
N ALA A 72 15.32 7.11 -5.59
CA ALA A 72 16.30 7.05 -4.52
C ALA A 72 17.71 7.29 -5.09
N ALA A 73 18.56 7.97 -4.33
CA ALA A 73 19.93 8.29 -4.75
C ALA A 73 20.85 7.05 -4.81
N SER A 74 20.50 6.00 -4.08
CA SER A 74 21.25 4.75 -4.01
C SER A 74 20.36 3.55 -3.83
N LYS A 75 20.92 2.37 -4.07
CA LYS A 75 20.25 1.10 -3.78
C LYS A 75 19.91 1.01 -2.29
N MET A 76 18.76 0.46 -1.98
CA MET A 76 18.27 0.30 -0.61
C MET A 76 19.17 -0.65 0.18
N PRO A 77 19.69 -0.22 1.35
CA PRO A 77 20.40 -1.12 2.27
C PRO A 77 19.46 -2.17 2.87
N GLU A 78 19.97 -3.35 3.18
CA GLU A 78 19.19 -4.37 3.86
C GLU A 78 18.97 -3.99 5.32
N LYS A 79 17.74 -3.75 5.72
CA LYS A 79 17.37 -3.23 7.05
C LYS A 79 17.92 -4.06 8.21
N ARG A 80 17.89 -5.40 8.09
CA ARG A 80 18.39 -6.30 9.17
C ARG A 80 19.91 -6.29 9.31
N LYS A 81 20.63 -6.20 8.20
CA LYS A 81 22.10 -6.24 8.18
C LYS A 81 22.73 -4.87 8.40
N GLN A 82 22.07 -3.82 7.92
CA GLN A 82 22.59 -2.45 7.91
C GLN A 82 21.54 -1.45 8.42
N PRO A 83 21.09 -1.60 9.69
CA PRO A 83 19.95 -0.82 10.20
C PRO A 83 20.20 0.69 10.19
N THR A 84 21.42 1.14 10.50
CA THR A 84 21.78 2.57 10.50
C THR A 84 21.78 3.15 9.09
N MET A 85 22.37 2.44 8.13
CA MET A 85 22.39 2.85 6.72
C MET A 85 20.98 2.86 6.13
N TRP A 86 20.17 1.85 6.47
CA TRP A 86 18.76 1.80 6.05
C TRP A 86 17.98 2.98 6.62
N ALA A 87 18.16 3.32 7.89
CA ALA A 87 17.46 4.45 8.53
C ALA A 87 17.80 5.79 7.84
N ALA A 88 19.07 6.02 7.51
CA ALA A 88 19.50 7.21 6.78
C ALA A 88 18.90 7.25 5.35
N TRP A 89 18.92 6.12 4.65
CA TRP A 89 18.32 5.98 3.34
C TRP A 89 16.80 6.22 3.36
N ALA A 90 16.09 5.64 4.34
CA ALA A 90 14.65 5.81 4.51
C ALA A 90 14.28 7.26 4.86
N LYS A 91 15.13 7.94 5.66
CA LYS A 91 14.96 9.37 5.96
C LYS A 91 15.07 10.21 4.69
N ALA A 92 16.08 9.97 3.87
CA ALA A 92 16.26 10.69 2.59
C ALA A 92 15.06 10.49 1.66
N LEU A 93 14.51 9.27 1.60
CA LEU A 93 13.29 8.99 0.82
C LEU A 93 12.07 9.74 1.35
N LYS A 94 11.91 9.82 2.67
CA LYS A 94 10.85 10.62 3.30
C LYS A 94 11.00 12.12 3.02
N ASP A 95 12.24 12.62 3.01
CA ASP A 95 12.50 14.02 2.68
C ASP A 95 12.16 14.32 1.21
N THR A 96 12.41 13.38 0.31
CA THR A 96 11.93 13.46 -1.08
C THR A 96 10.40 13.49 -1.15
N ALA A 97 9.73 12.65 -0.39
CA ALA A 97 8.27 12.62 -0.32
C ALA A 97 7.69 13.94 0.20
N LYS A 98 8.30 14.53 1.23
CA LYS A 98 7.88 15.83 1.78
C LYS A 98 7.94 16.94 0.75
N ARG A 99 8.98 16.97 -0.10
CA ARG A 99 9.07 17.93 -1.21
C ARG A 99 7.93 17.81 -2.21
N SER A 100 7.30 16.63 -2.30
CA SER A 100 6.11 16.36 -3.12
C SER A 100 4.79 16.52 -2.34
N GLY A 101 4.81 17.06 -1.11
CA GLY A 101 3.62 17.29 -0.28
C GLY A 101 3.20 16.10 0.59
N ILE A 102 3.94 15.00 0.61
CA ILE A 102 3.65 13.81 1.42
C ILE A 102 4.32 13.96 2.79
N THR A 103 3.56 14.39 3.79
CA THR A 103 4.11 14.72 5.12
C THR A 103 4.20 13.52 6.07
N LYS A 104 3.34 12.51 5.89
CA LYS A 104 3.35 11.27 6.66
C LYS A 104 3.47 10.10 5.70
N ALA A 105 4.42 9.23 5.93
CA ALA A 105 4.65 8.08 5.08
C ALA A 105 5.41 6.99 5.82
N PHE A 106 5.21 5.75 5.39
CA PHE A 106 5.94 4.58 5.84
C PHE A 106 6.88 4.11 4.72
N VAL A 107 8.15 3.87 5.02
CA VAL A 107 9.10 3.36 4.02
C VAL A 107 9.13 1.84 4.06
N CYS A 108 8.85 1.22 2.91
CA CYS A 108 8.92 -0.23 2.77
C CYS A 108 10.38 -0.71 2.90
N PRO A 109 10.68 -1.66 3.80
CA PRO A 109 12.03 -2.23 3.92
C PRO A 109 12.39 -3.22 2.80
N GLY A 110 11.50 -3.43 1.83
CA GLY A 110 11.71 -4.30 0.67
C GLY A 110 11.56 -5.80 0.96
N LYS A 111 11.51 -6.20 2.21
CA LYS A 111 11.31 -7.59 2.61
C LYS A 111 10.07 -7.71 3.48
N CYS A 112 9.12 -8.50 3.04
CA CYS A 112 7.89 -8.75 3.79
C CYS A 112 8.20 -9.41 5.14
N GLY A 113 7.53 -8.93 6.21
CA GLY A 113 7.79 -9.35 7.58
C GLY A 113 8.79 -8.47 8.34
N ASP A 114 9.54 -7.58 7.65
CA ASP A 114 10.49 -6.66 8.28
C ASP A 114 9.89 -5.28 8.59
N CYS A 115 8.63 -5.05 8.20
CA CYS A 115 8.00 -3.74 8.35
C CYS A 115 7.65 -3.40 9.80
N LEU A 116 7.01 -4.34 10.49
CA LEU A 116 6.45 -4.17 11.82
C LEU A 116 6.88 -5.30 12.74
N PRO A 117 6.84 -5.11 14.07
CA PRO A 117 7.10 -6.18 15.03
C PRO A 117 6.20 -7.40 14.81
N ALA A 118 6.68 -8.58 15.24
CA ALA A 118 5.97 -9.86 15.16
C ALA A 118 5.53 -10.26 13.74
N GLY A 119 6.27 -9.82 12.71
CA GLY A 119 5.99 -10.18 11.32
C GLY A 119 4.74 -9.55 10.71
N ALA A 120 4.14 -8.57 11.39
CA ALA A 120 2.99 -7.84 10.85
C ALA A 120 3.37 -7.01 9.60
N HIS A 121 2.39 -6.79 8.73
CA HIS A 121 2.58 -6.10 7.45
C HIS A 121 1.87 -4.75 7.43
N ALA A 122 2.60 -3.67 7.18
CA ALA A 122 2.02 -2.33 7.07
C ALA A 122 0.96 -2.25 5.96
N CYS A 123 1.18 -2.95 4.85
CA CYS A 123 0.28 -2.93 3.70
C CYS A 123 -1.11 -3.53 3.97
N GLY A 124 -1.24 -4.40 4.96
CA GLY A 124 -2.51 -4.99 5.39
C GLY A 124 -3.00 -4.46 6.75
N SER A 125 -2.26 -3.55 7.38
CA SER A 125 -2.58 -3.04 8.72
C SER A 125 -3.63 -1.94 8.68
N GLU A 126 -4.64 -2.04 9.52
CA GLU A 126 -5.67 -0.99 9.67
C GLU A 126 -5.09 0.35 10.14
N LYS A 127 -4.00 0.31 10.92
CA LYS A 127 -3.28 1.51 11.33
C LYS A 127 -2.78 2.35 10.16
N PHE A 128 -2.37 1.70 9.06
CA PHE A 128 -1.82 2.35 7.87
C PHE A 128 -2.85 2.44 6.73
N ARG A 129 -4.04 1.86 6.92
CA ARG A 129 -5.11 1.78 5.95
C ARG A 129 -6.43 2.17 6.61
N GLY A 130 -7.43 2.51 5.84
CA GLY A 130 -8.73 2.92 6.35
C GLY A 130 -9.00 4.39 6.13
N ASN A 131 -9.58 5.10 7.11
CA ASN A 131 -10.05 6.48 6.93
C ASN A 131 -8.94 7.52 6.71
N ASN A 132 -7.77 7.32 7.32
CA ASN A 132 -6.58 8.18 7.14
C ASN A 132 -5.38 7.32 6.74
N PRO A 133 -5.35 6.78 5.52
CA PRO A 133 -4.29 5.89 5.09
C PRO A 133 -2.94 6.62 5.03
N ILE A 134 -1.91 5.98 5.56
CA ILE A 134 -0.53 6.46 5.46
C ILE A 134 0.09 5.81 4.23
N PRO A 135 0.60 6.58 3.25
CA PRO A 135 1.25 6.01 2.07
C PRO A 135 2.46 5.15 2.43
N VAL A 136 2.64 4.08 1.68
CA VAL A 136 3.85 3.26 1.73
C VAL A 136 4.77 3.69 0.60
N LEU A 137 5.99 4.10 0.94
CA LEU A 137 7.01 4.53 -0.01
C LEU A 137 7.92 3.39 -0.41
N ILE A 138 8.24 3.34 -1.70
CA ILE A 138 9.28 2.47 -2.25
C ILE A 138 10.32 3.36 -2.93
N GLY A 139 11.60 3.12 -2.63
CA GLY A 139 12.69 3.74 -3.37
C GLY A 139 13.01 2.96 -4.64
N ILE A 140 13.10 3.65 -5.76
CA ILE A 140 13.55 3.12 -7.05
C ILE A 140 14.93 3.69 -7.34
N HIS A 141 15.88 2.82 -7.64
CA HIS A 141 17.27 3.17 -8.01
C HIS A 141 17.62 2.58 -9.36
#